data_4c0f52ae91a22830a16393d726c4d2d2
#
_entry.id   4c0f52ae91a22830a16393d726c4d2d2
#
_cell.length_a   1.000
_cell.length_b   1.000
_cell.length_c   1.000
_cell.angle_alpha   90.00
_cell.angle_beta   90.00
_cell.angle_gamma   90.00
#
_symmetry.space_group_name_H-M   'P 1'
#
loop_
_entity.id
_entity.type
_entity.pdbx_description
1 polymer ?
#
loop_
_entity_poly.entity_id
_entity_poly.type
_entity_poly.pdbx_seq_one_letter_code
_entity_poly.pdbx_strand_id
1 'polypeptide(L)'
;MKLSLQLILETLTEYGAQLIETDGDFAFTGVQILTSPTDILEPDTLYVCTPKVLPKLKKQLFENHCFVFKAKPSQLQCHHALHGILLDENTDLNEVVNRLITLFTQFHAFEFAIKEASLERRGYEPFFEIAKKAFPHCLIVVTDSAYNIVCSTRSSVDDIPYFRDLLQRGYYSREDMNQIASWGYYEDERKCVQPVLYPAEKTICGYPFLVRSYKNHGAAYCFIGCYFLDVPPTQRDISLYTCLTQELENYYKVNGIFDAGMLGKQQQLLDDLIRPKQNSPEYFHDRCAQLNIPYQGTFRIGLVQCESSTLFKVSHISNQLRAHCPLANYGVFQYGSSVIILFRDWNDANVRTQSGFSEDWNALLTTLRQNKACMGISLLFSDVTKLYVGYRQAEAASNIGKRRETDGTAYFYSKYYLEDMLEHYADTMPLEDTYTHYLDRLMDDNNSVCSNIKLLYYFLCSERNISLTAKHVHMHRNSVIYRIQKIQDILALDLDDPDVRLRLMISFKILEMTGRIPHWETPHGENDAGNSGIVHQE
;
A
#
# COMPACT_ATOMS: atom_id res chain seq x y z
N MET A 1 4.93 -29.11 -12.18
CA MET A 1 4.49 -28.92 -10.78
C MET A 1 4.97 -30.09 -9.94
N LYS A 2 5.45 -29.85 -8.69
CA LYS A 2 5.80 -30.94 -7.77
C LYS A 2 4.65 -31.14 -6.78
N LEU A 3 4.30 -32.40 -6.50
CA LEU A 3 3.27 -32.77 -5.55
C LEU A 3 3.91 -33.08 -4.19
N SER A 4 3.36 -32.55 -3.11
CA SER A 4 3.88 -32.77 -1.76
C SER A 4 3.59 -34.21 -1.26
N LEU A 5 4.43 -34.69 -0.34
CA LEU A 5 4.23 -35.98 0.32
C LEU A 5 2.87 -36.05 1.05
N GLN A 6 2.42 -34.94 1.62
CA GLN A 6 1.12 -34.85 2.29
C GLN A 6 -0.06 -35.11 1.34
N LEU A 7 -0.01 -34.55 0.13
CA LEU A 7 -1.03 -34.80 -0.91
C LEU A 7 -1.04 -36.28 -1.35
N ILE A 8 0.14 -36.88 -1.49
CA ILE A 8 0.25 -38.31 -1.80
C ILE A 8 -0.36 -39.16 -0.69
N LEU A 9 -0.04 -38.83 0.58
CA LEU A 9 -0.59 -39.54 1.74
C LEU A 9 -2.11 -39.46 1.80
N GLU A 10 -2.70 -38.29 1.61
CA GLU A 10 -4.15 -38.10 1.56
C GLU A 10 -4.79 -38.93 0.43
N THR A 11 -4.15 -38.97 -0.75
CA THR A 11 -4.65 -39.73 -1.91
C THR A 11 -4.68 -41.22 -1.66
N LEU A 12 -3.77 -41.73 -0.81
CA LEU A 12 -3.62 -43.12 -0.48
C LEU A 12 -4.28 -43.56 0.83
N THR A 13 -5.07 -42.68 1.47
CA THR A 13 -5.72 -42.95 2.76
C THR A 13 -6.61 -44.22 2.71
N GLU A 14 -7.32 -44.45 1.60
CA GLU A 14 -8.16 -45.62 1.38
C GLU A 14 -7.38 -46.95 1.40
N TYR A 15 -6.07 -46.92 1.22
CA TYR A 15 -5.15 -48.07 1.26
C TYR A 15 -4.44 -48.24 2.60
N GLY A 16 -4.94 -47.60 3.67
CA GLY A 16 -4.34 -47.64 5.01
C GLY A 16 -2.97 -46.98 5.10
N ALA A 17 -2.72 -45.98 4.27
CA ALA A 17 -1.43 -45.28 4.18
C ALA A 17 -0.99 -44.65 5.50
N GLN A 18 0.22 -44.98 5.94
CA GLN A 18 0.87 -44.43 7.14
C GLN A 18 2.24 -43.89 6.76
N LEU A 19 2.56 -42.70 7.29
CA LEU A 19 3.85 -42.04 7.08
C LEU A 19 4.92 -42.70 7.95
N ILE A 20 6.09 -43.00 7.36
CA ILE A 20 7.28 -43.50 8.06
C ILE A 20 8.38 -42.44 7.98
N GLU A 21 8.96 -42.09 9.13
CA GLU A 21 10.05 -41.15 9.35
C GLU A 21 10.31 -40.16 8.18
N THR A 22 9.86 -38.90 8.31
CA THR A 22 10.21 -37.86 7.35
C THR A 22 10.60 -36.58 8.08
N ASP A 23 11.89 -36.34 8.14
CA ASP A 23 12.42 -35.02 8.50
C ASP A 23 12.63 -34.10 7.29
N GLY A 24 12.21 -34.54 6.08
CA GLY A 24 12.45 -33.86 4.81
C GLY A 24 11.17 -33.40 4.11
N ASP A 25 11.26 -32.23 3.44
CA ASP A 25 10.21 -31.64 2.59
C ASP A 25 10.26 -32.34 1.21
N PHE A 26 9.63 -33.52 1.08
CA PHE A 26 9.61 -34.27 -0.17
C PHE A 26 8.51 -33.79 -1.11
N ALA A 27 8.88 -33.54 -2.37
CA ALA A 27 7.95 -33.19 -3.43
C ALA A 27 8.32 -33.88 -4.74
N PHE A 28 7.29 -34.38 -5.48
CA PHE A 28 7.49 -35.29 -6.58
C PHE A 28 6.92 -34.74 -7.89
N THR A 29 7.61 -35.05 -8.99
CA THR A 29 7.17 -34.74 -10.36
C THR A 29 6.52 -35.92 -11.06
N GLY A 30 6.68 -37.14 -10.54
CA GLY A 30 6.14 -38.34 -11.11
C GLY A 30 6.25 -39.53 -10.18
N VAL A 31 5.75 -40.68 -10.64
CA VAL A 31 5.79 -41.97 -9.94
C VAL A 31 6.38 -43.07 -10.83
N GLN A 32 7.18 -43.95 -10.26
CA GLN A 32 7.74 -45.12 -10.91
C GLN A 32 7.58 -46.39 -10.07
N ILE A 33 7.38 -47.54 -10.76
CA ILE A 33 7.41 -48.83 -10.10
C ILE A 33 8.84 -49.34 -10.10
N LEU A 34 9.32 -49.70 -8.93
CA LEU A 34 10.63 -50.31 -8.76
C LEU A 34 10.50 -51.83 -8.63
N THR A 35 10.75 -52.55 -9.72
CA THR A 35 10.59 -54.03 -9.81
C THR A 35 11.91 -54.78 -9.58
N SER A 36 13.05 -54.13 -9.73
CA SER A 36 14.37 -54.66 -9.50
C SER A 36 15.27 -53.69 -8.75
N PRO A 37 16.25 -54.18 -7.97
CA PRO A 37 17.22 -53.28 -7.32
C PRO A 37 18.00 -52.47 -8.36
N THR A 38 18.20 -51.20 -8.07
CA THR A 38 19.03 -50.27 -8.86
C THR A 38 19.95 -49.48 -7.97
N ASP A 39 21.06 -49.02 -8.53
CA ASP A 39 22.04 -48.18 -7.84
C ASP A 39 21.79 -46.68 -8.09
N ILE A 40 20.90 -46.32 -9.02
CA ILE A 40 20.59 -44.96 -9.42
C ILE A 40 19.09 -44.76 -9.40
N LEU A 41 18.63 -43.74 -8.70
CA LEU A 41 17.25 -43.30 -8.66
C LEU A 41 17.16 -41.84 -9.13
N GLU A 42 16.12 -41.50 -9.87
CA GLU A 42 15.87 -40.15 -10.34
C GLU A 42 15.41 -39.26 -9.16
N PRO A 43 15.92 -38.03 -9.06
CA PRO A 43 15.45 -37.08 -8.05
C PRO A 43 13.98 -36.72 -8.29
N ASP A 44 13.30 -36.30 -7.24
CA ASP A 44 11.90 -35.83 -7.30
C ASP A 44 10.90 -36.90 -7.85
N THR A 45 11.25 -38.18 -7.80
CA THR A 45 10.41 -39.27 -8.23
C THR A 45 9.96 -40.09 -7.03
N LEU A 46 8.65 -40.39 -6.97
CA LEU A 46 8.07 -41.26 -5.96
C LEU A 46 8.19 -42.71 -6.43
N TYR A 47 8.79 -43.59 -5.63
CA TYR A 47 9.01 -44.98 -5.99
C TYR A 47 8.04 -45.91 -5.29
N VAL A 48 7.23 -46.66 -6.07
CA VAL A 48 6.39 -47.74 -5.55
C VAL A 48 7.19 -49.05 -5.60
N CYS A 49 7.50 -49.59 -4.44
CA CYS A 49 8.38 -50.76 -4.31
C CYS A 49 7.62 -52.02 -3.93
N THR A 50 7.98 -53.14 -4.56
CA THR A 50 7.54 -54.45 -4.09
C THR A 50 8.32 -54.86 -2.82
N PRO A 51 7.73 -55.64 -1.91
CA PRO A 51 8.39 -56.07 -0.67
C PRO A 51 9.72 -56.81 -0.89
N LYS A 52 9.94 -57.36 -2.10
CA LYS A 52 11.17 -58.12 -2.44
C LYS A 52 12.33 -57.22 -2.89
N VAL A 53 12.06 -55.98 -3.28
CA VAL A 53 13.06 -55.06 -3.84
C VAL A 53 13.63 -54.15 -2.74
N LEU A 54 12.79 -53.64 -1.87
CA LEU A 54 13.16 -52.66 -0.84
C LEU A 54 14.39 -53.09 0.01
N PRO A 55 14.45 -54.33 0.55
CA PRO A 55 15.58 -54.75 1.36
C PRO A 55 16.91 -54.90 0.59
N LYS A 56 16.86 -54.86 -0.75
CA LYS A 56 18.04 -55.04 -1.60
C LYS A 56 18.63 -53.69 -2.08
N LEU A 57 18.00 -52.59 -1.74
CA LEU A 57 18.49 -51.24 -2.08
C LEU A 57 19.64 -50.85 -1.16
N LYS A 58 20.57 -50.04 -1.66
CA LYS A 58 21.66 -49.46 -0.87
C LYS A 58 21.13 -48.46 0.13
N LYS A 59 21.68 -48.39 1.35
CA LYS A 59 21.26 -47.49 2.42
C LYS A 59 21.28 -46.02 2.02
N GLN A 60 22.24 -45.58 1.22
CA GLN A 60 22.36 -44.22 0.72
C GLN A 60 21.17 -43.70 -0.10
N LEU A 61 20.40 -44.63 -0.70
CA LEU A 61 19.21 -44.27 -1.48
C LEU A 61 18.02 -43.93 -0.60
N PHE A 62 18.00 -44.38 0.66
CA PHE A 62 16.89 -44.11 1.59
C PHE A 62 16.90 -42.67 2.13
N GLU A 63 18.04 -42.04 2.22
CA GLU A 63 18.18 -40.68 2.78
C GLU A 63 17.62 -39.59 1.85
N ASN A 64 17.64 -39.81 0.55
CA ASN A 64 17.31 -38.80 -0.45
C ASN A 64 16.07 -39.12 -1.30
N HIS A 65 15.44 -40.25 -1.06
CA HIS A 65 14.28 -40.72 -1.85
C HIS A 65 13.16 -41.22 -0.96
N CYS A 66 11.93 -41.07 -1.44
CA CYS A 66 10.74 -41.52 -0.74
C CYS A 66 10.10 -42.70 -1.46
N PHE A 67 9.61 -43.66 -0.69
CA PHE A 67 9.10 -44.93 -1.20
C PHE A 67 7.67 -45.19 -0.73
N VAL A 68 6.84 -45.75 -1.60
CA VAL A 68 5.54 -46.32 -1.25
C VAL A 68 5.66 -47.85 -1.31
N PHE A 69 5.36 -48.50 -0.21
CA PHE A 69 5.54 -49.97 -0.12
C PHE A 69 4.59 -50.58 0.88
N LYS A 70 4.43 -51.89 0.78
CA LYS A 70 3.72 -52.69 1.77
C LYS A 70 4.68 -53.64 2.49
N ALA A 71 4.58 -53.70 3.81
CA ALA A 71 5.41 -54.60 4.64
C ALA A 71 4.69 -54.92 5.95
N LYS A 72 5.07 -56.08 6.54
CA LYS A 72 4.66 -56.38 7.91
C LYS A 72 5.40 -55.47 8.88
N PRO A 73 4.75 -54.97 9.94
CA PRO A 73 5.43 -54.15 10.97
C PRO A 73 6.71 -54.77 11.51
N SER A 74 6.77 -56.09 11.59
CA SER A 74 7.96 -56.85 12.04
C SER A 74 9.14 -56.79 11.05
N GLN A 75 8.94 -56.42 9.82
CA GLN A 75 9.99 -56.34 8.78
C GLN A 75 10.65 -54.94 8.70
N LEU A 76 10.06 -53.93 9.34
CA LEU A 76 10.52 -52.55 9.30
C LEU A 76 11.64 -52.26 10.33
N GLN A 77 11.92 -53.18 11.26
CA GLN A 77 12.91 -52.96 12.34
C GLN A 77 14.36 -52.79 11.86
N CYS A 78 14.64 -52.85 10.58
CA CYS A 78 16.02 -52.86 10.04
C CYS A 78 16.45 -51.57 9.32
N HIS A 79 15.61 -50.54 9.18
CA HIS A 79 15.94 -49.38 8.35
C HIS A 79 15.69 -48.06 9.08
N HIS A 80 16.67 -47.56 9.81
CA HIS A 80 16.61 -46.28 10.55
C HIS A 80 16.65 -44.99 9.72
N ALA A 81 16.55 -45.05 8.43
CA ALA A 81 16.59 -43.86 7.53
C ALA A 81 15.63 -43.97 6.36
N LEU A 82 14.58 -44.77 6.49
CA LEU A 82 13.62 -44.98 5.38
C LEU A 82 12.52 -43.93 5.43
N HIS A 83 12.49 -43.04 4.43
CA HIS A 83 11.38 -42.13 4.20
C HIS A 83 10.34 -42.73 3.30
N GLY A 84 9.06 -42.73 3.70
CA GLY A 84 8.04 -43.29 2.82
C GLY A 84 6.65 -43.43 3.39
N ILE A 85 5.81 -44.06 2.59
CA ILE A 85 4.42 -44.39 2.91
C ILE A 85 4.27 -45.91 2.96
N LEU A 86 3.87 -46.40 4.12
CA LEU A 86 3.52 -47.79 4.36
C LEU A 86 2.04 -47.96 4.04
N LEU A 87 1.72 -49.00 3.26
CA LEU A 87 0.36 -49.41 2.92
C LEU A 87 -0.02 -50.70 3.63
N ASP A 88 -1.33 -50.97 3.71
CA ASP A 88 -1.86 -52.24 4.21
C ASP A 88 -1.34 -53.43 3.40
N GLU A 89 -1.12 -54.57 4.09
CA GLU A 89 -0.55 -55.78 3.50
C GLU A 89 -1.35 -56.32 2.29
N ASN A 90 -2.67 -56.16 2.30
CA ASN A 90 -3.56 -56.67 1.27
C ASN A 90 -3.73 -55.73 0.08
N THR A 91 -3.11 -54.55 0.11
CA THR A 91 -3.24 -53.57 -0.98
C THR A 91 -2.65 -54.07 -2.29
N ASP A 92 -3.37 -53.87 -3.38
CA ASP A 92 -2.81 -54.11 -4.73
C ASP A 92 -1.96 -52.91 -5.14
N LEU A 93 -0.66 -53.11 -5.29
CA LEU A 93 0.26 -52.03 -5.70
C LEU A 93 -0.02 -51.52 -7.11
N ASN A 94 -0.66 -52.30 -8.00
CA ASN A 94 -1.03 -51.81 -9.32
C ASN A 94 -2.17 -50.80 -9.26
N GLU A 95 -3.13 -50.99 -8.37
CA GLU A 95 -4.19 -50.00 -8.12
C GLU A 95 -3.60 -48.70 -7.56
N VAL A 96 -2.68 -48.80 -6.61
CA VAL A 96 -1.97 -47.64 -6.03
C VAL A 96 -1.21 -46.87 -7.10
N VAL A 97 -0.47 -47.57 -7.96
CA VAL A 97 0.26 -46.96 -9.06
C VAL A 97 -0.69 -46.28 -10.04
N ASN A 98 -1.77 -46.92 -10.44
CA ASN A 98 -2.76 -46.31 -11.32
C ASN A 98 -3.41 -45.07 -10.69
N ARG A 99 -3.70 -45.12 -9.40
CA ARG A 99 -4.22 -43.96 -8.64
C ARG A 99 -3.24 -42.78 -8.64
N LEU A 100 -1.96 -43.07 -8.39
CA LEU A 100 -0.91 -42.06 -8.42
C LEU A 100 -0.66 -41.50 -9.83
N ILE A 101 -0.60 -42.34 -10.85
CA ILE A 101 -0.49 -41.89 -12.25
C ILE A 101 -1.65 -40.97 -12.60
N THR A 102 -2.86 -41.34 -12.21
CA THR A 102 -4.06 -40.51 -12.46
C THR A 102 -3.93 -39.17 -11.78
N LEU A 103 -3.48 -39.14 -10.52
CA LEU A 103 -3.22 -37.90 -9.77
C LEU A 103 -2.20 -37.00 -10.50
N PHE A 104 -1.01 -37.53 -10.81
CA PHE A 104 0.04 -36.76 -11.51
C PHE A 104 -0.46 -36.26 -12.87
N THR A 105 -1.19 -37.08 -13.63
CA THR A 105 -1.75 -36.71 -14.95
C THR A 105 -2.73 -35.55 -14.81
N GLN A 106 -3.61 -35.57 -13.82
CA GLN A 106 -4.57 -34.46 -13.56
C GLN A 106 -3.86 -33.15 -13.23
N PHE A 107 -2.83 -33.22 -12.37
CA PHE A 107 -2.06 -32.04 -12.00
C PHE A 107 -1.23 -31.49 -13.17
N HIS A 108 -0.60 -32.33 -13.96
CA HIS A 108 0.12 -31.90 -15.15
C HIS A 108 -0.81 -31.31 -16.21
N ALA A 109 -1.99 -31.86 -16.39
CA ALA A 109 -3.00 -31.31 -17.31
C ALA A 109 -3.47 -29.91 -16.84
N PHE A 110 -3.69 -29.73 -15.54
CA PHE A 110 -4.04 -28.44 -14.98
C PHE A 110 -2.90 -27.42 -15.15
N GLU A 111 -1.67 -27.79 -14.80
CA GLU A 111 -0.49 -26.94 -14.97
C GLU A 111 -0.28 -26.52 -16.43
N PHE A 112 -0.46 -27.48 -17.36
CA PHE A 112 -0.36 -27.22 -18.80
C PHE A 112 -1.42 -26.21 -19.26
N ALA A 113 -2.69 -26.42 -18.87
CA ALA A 113 -3.79 -25.53 -19.23
C ALA A 113 -3.56 -24.09 -18.70
N ILE A 114 -3.08 -23.94 -17.46
CA ILE A 114 -2.77 -22.65 -16.88
C ILE A 114 -1.60 -21.96 -17.61
N LYS A 115 -0.55 -22.68 -17.97
CA LYS A 115 0.58 -22.15 -18.75
C LYS A 115 0.16 -21.75 -20.16
N GLU A 116 -0.71 -22.53 -20.81
CA GLU A 116 -1.28 -22.21 -22.12
C GLU A 116 -2.10 -20.91 -22.02
N ALA A 117 -2.96 -20.76 -21.01
CA ALA A 117 -3.71 -19.54 -20.74
C ALA A 117 -2.78 -18.32 -20.56
N SER A 118 -1.62 -18.50 -19.93
CA SER A 118 -0.64 -17.43 -19.74
C SER A 118 -0.02 -16.93 -21.06
N LEU A 119 0.01 -17.75 -22.11
CA LEU A 119 0.54 -17.38 -23.42
C LEU A 119 -0.48 -16.64 -24.31
N GLU A 120 -1.77 -16.80 -24.05
CA GLU A 120 -2.84 -16.24 -24.89
C GLU A 120 -2.97 -14.71 -24.83
N ARG A 121 -2.38 -14.02 -23.86
CA ARG A 121 -2.44 -12.57 -23.65
C ARG A 121 -3.86 -11.96 -23.63
N ARG A 122 -4.86 -12.75 -23.26
CA ARG A 122 -6.28 -12.37 -23.19
C ARG A 122 -6.73 -11.89 -21.80
N GLY A 123 -5.81 -11.43 -20.97
CA GLY A 123 -6.12 -11.07 -19.59
C GLY A 123 -6.25 -12.30 -18.68
N TYR A 124 -7.01 -12.17 -17.61
CA TYR A 124 -7.18 -13.23 -16.59
C TYR A 124 -8.35 -14.16 -16.85
N GLU A 125 -9.26 -13.84 -17.77
CA GLU A 125 -10.46 -14.64 -18.04
C GLU A 125 -10.17 -16.11 -18.31
N PRO A 126 -9.17 -16.51 -19.13
CA PRO A 126 -8.85 -17.92 -19.36
C PRO A 126 -8.45 -18.65 -18.06
N PHE A 127 -7.72 -17.99 -17.17
CA PHE A 127 -7.35 -18.55 -15.86
C PHE A 127 -8.58 -18.85 -15.00
N PHE A 128 -9.56 -17.94 -15.02
CA PHE A 128 -10.79 -18.09 -14.24
C PHE A 128 -11.69 -19.18 -14.79
N GLU A 129 -11.74 -19.39 -16.11
CA GLU A 129 -12.48 -20.50 -16.71
C GLU A 129 -11.87 -21.87 -16.35
N ILE A 130 -10.54 -21.95 -16.25
CA ILE A 130 -9.86 -23.15 -15.76
C ILE A 130 -10.13 -23.32 -14.26
N ALA A 131 -10.06 -22.24 -13.48
CA ALA A 131 -10.32 -22.25 -12.05
C ALA A 131 -11.75 -22.68 -11.71
N LYS A 132 -12.77 -22.24 -12.43
CA LYS A 132 -14.17 -22.71 -12.27
C LYS A 132 -14.30 -24.22 -12.38
N LYS A 133 -13.57 -24.83 -13.32
CA LYS A 133 -13.60 -26.29 -13.51
C LYS A 133 -12.85 -27.04 -12.42
N ALA A 134 -11.73 -26.48 -11.94
CA ALA A 134 -10.91 -27.10 -10.91
C ALA A 134 -11.51 -26.97 -9.51
N PHE A 135 -12.25 -25.87 -9.26
CA PHE A 135 -12.84 -25.50 -7.96
C PHE A 135 -14.36 -25.28 -8.09
N PRO A 136 -15.15 -26.30 -8.46
CA PRO A 136 -16.58 -26.14 -8.75
C PRO A 136 -17.40 -25.71 -7.53
N HIS A 137 -16.94 -26.03 -6.31
CA HIS A 137 -17.61 -25.74 -5.03
C HIS A 137 -17.03 -24.52 -4.30
N CYS A 138 -16.21 -23.73 -5.00
CA CYS A 138 -15.55 -22.56 -4.41
C CYS A 138 -16.02 -21.27 -5.06
N LEU A 139 -15.85 -20.18 -4.31
CA LEU A 139 -15.90 -18.82 -4.83
C LEU A 139 -14.48 -18.24 -4.81
N ILE A 140 -13.89 -18.03 -5.99
CA ILE A 140 -12.63 -17.32 -6.11
C ILE A 140 -12.93 -15.87 -6.43
N VAL A 141 -12.34 -14.96 -5.65
CA VAL A 141 -12.51 -13.51 -5.76
C VAL A 141 -11.14 -12.88 -5.90
N VAL A 142 -10.98 -11.99 -6.86
CA VAL A 142 -9.80 -11.13 -6.96
C VAL A 142 -10.19 -9.74 -6.55
N THR A 143 -9.41 -9.16 -5.67
CA THR A 143 -9.60 -7.77 -5.24
C THR A 143 -8.37 -6.94 -5.55
N ASP A 144 -8.57 -5.65 -5.75
CA ASP A 144 -7.50 -4.66 -5.76
C ASP A 144 -6.96 -4.40 -4.34
N SER A 145 -5.97 -3.51 -4.23
CA SER A 145 -5.41 -3.10 -2.94
C SER A 145 -6.40 -2.33 -2.04
N ALA A 146 -7.52 -1.87 -2.59
CA ALA A 146 -8.60 -1.21 -1.87
C ALA A 146 -9.74 -2.17 -1.50
N TYR A 147 -9.55 -3.49 -1.74
CA TYR A 147 -10.54 -4.55 -1.52
C TYR A 147 -11.83 -4.39 -2.35
N ASN A 148 -11.77 -3.67 -3.49
CA ASN A 148 -12.83 -3.73 -4.48
C ASN A 148 -12.69 -5.04 -5.27
N ILE A 149 -13.83 -5.68 -5.56
CA ILE A 149 -13.85 -6.90 -6.36
C ILE A 149 -13.58 -6.54 -7.82
N VAL A 150 -12.47 -7.03 -8.33
CA VAL A 150 -12.09 -6.88 -9.74
C VAL A 150 -12.78 -7.92 -10.59
N CYS A 151 -12.78 -9.16 -10.11
CA CYS A 151 -13.45 -10.28 -10.76
C CYS A 151 -13.72 -11.42 -9.78
N SER A 152 -14.60 -12.32 -10.16
CA SER A 152 -14.94 -13.51 -9.39
C SER A 152 -15.31 -14.68 -10.32
N THR A 153 -15.14 -15.92 -9.84
CA THR A 153 -15.52 -17.11 -10.59
C THR A 153 -17.02 -17.30 -10.72
N ARG A 154 -17.83 -16.63 -9.89
CA ARG A 154 -19.29 -16.62 -9.94
C ARG A 154 -19.80 -15.19 -9.94
N SER A 155 -20.83 -14.93 -10.73
CA SER A 155 -21.48 -13.61 -10.78
C SER A 155 -22.45 -13.39 -9.60
N SER A 156 -23.01 -14.47 -9.04
CA SER A 156 -23.84 -14.49 -7.85
C SER A 156 -23.66 -15.77 -7.05
N VAL A 157 -23.96 -15.71 -5.75
CA VAL A 157 -24.05 -16.85 -4.84
C VAL A 157 -25.34 -16.64 -4.04
N ASP A 158 -26.47 -16.98 -4.64
CA ASP A 158 -27.79 -16.59 -4.13
C ASP A 158 -28.15 -17.29 -2.82
N ASP A 159 -27.61 -18.51 -2.61
CA ASP A 159 -27.88 -19.32 -1.42
C ASP A 159 -27.18 -18.82 -0.14
N ILE A 160 -26.16 -17.94 -0.29
CA ILE A 160 -25.40 -17.40 0.83
C ILE A 160 -25.54 -15.88 0.84
N PRO A 161 -26.37 -15.32 1.75
CA PRO A 161 -26.68 -13.88 1.78
C PRO A 161 -25.44 -12.99 1.80
N TYR A 162 -24.41 -13.35 2.56
CA TYR A 162 -23.17 -12.59 2.65
C TYR A 162 -22.50 -12.43 1.28
N PHE A 163 -22.30 -13.53 0.52
CA PHE A 163 -21.64 -13.47 -0.78
C PHE A 163 -22.51 -12.83 -1.85
N ARG A 164 -23.82 -13.02 -1.81
CA ARG A 164 -24.74 -12.29 -2.68
C ARG A 164 -24.56 -10.79 -2.52
N ASP A 165 -24.59 -10.31 -1.27
CA ASP A 165 -24.47 -8.89 -0.94
C ASP A 165 -23.06 -8.36 -1.25
N LEU A 166 -22.01 -9.15 -0.99
CA LEU A 166 -20.62 -8.81 -1.34
C LEU A 166 -20.42 -8.64 -2.85
N LEU A 167 -20.89 -9.61 -3.65
CA LEU A 167 -20.74 -9.57 -5.12
C LEU A 167 -21.60 -8.46 -5.74
N GLN A 168 -22.81 -8.21 -5.20
CA GLN A 168 -23.68 -7.13 -5.65
C GLN A 168 -23.09 -5.76 -5.31
N ARG A 169 -22.51 -5.59 -4.14
CA ARG A 169 -21.86 -4.36 -3.67
C ARG A 169 -20.54 -4.11 -4.38
N GLY A 170 -19.81 -5.16 -4.73
CA GLY A 170 -18.54 -5.09 -5.45
C GLY A 170 -17.32 -4.70 -4.60
N TYR A 171 -17.44 -4.65 -3.26
CA TYR A 171 -16.32 -4.36 -2.35
C TYR A 171 -16.60 -4.90 -0.94
N TYR A 172 -15.53 -5.10 -0.14
CA TYR A 172 -15.63 -5.47 1.26
C TYR A 172 -16.04 -4.26 2.12
N SER A 173 -17.06 -4.41 2.97
CA SER A 173 -17.57 -3.33 3.81
C SER A 173 -16.60 -2.93 4.93
N ARG A 174 -16.86 -1.81 5.60
CA ARG A 174 -16.10 -1.39 6.77
C ARG A 174 -16.13 -2.43 7.90
N GLU A 175 -17.28 -3.07 8.10
CA GLU A 175 -17.45 -4.10 9.11
C GLU A 175 -16.61 -5.33 8.78
N ASP A 176 -16.65 -5.77 7.52
CA ASP A 176 -15.80 -6.85 7.00
C ASP A 176 -14.33 -6.56 7.28
N MET A 177 -13.89 -5.34 6.95
CA MET A 177 -12.51 -4.94 7.08
C MET A 177 -12.05 -4.83 8.54
N ASN A 178 -12.89 -4.33 9.44
CA ASN A 178 -12.58 -4.30 10.87
C ASN A 178 -12.47 -5.72 11.46
N GLN A 179 -13.31 -6.63 11.01
CA GLN A 179 -13.29 -8.02 11.45
C GLN A 179 -12.06 -8.76 10.94
N ILE A 180 -11.71 -8.59 9.65
CA ILE A 180 -10.47 -9.08 9.05
C ILE A 180 -9.25 -8.57 9.84
N ALA A 181 -9.22 -7.28 10.20
CA ALA A 181 -8.15 -6.68 11.00
C ALA A 181 -8.00 -7.33 12.38
N SER A 182 -9.12 -7.61 13.05
CA SER A 182 -9.12 -8.17 14.40
C SER A 182 -8.49 -9.56 14.48
N TRP A 183 -8.44 -10.30 13.38
CA TRP A 183 -7.82 -11.64 13.30
C TRP A 183 -6.33 -11.62 12.93
N GLY A 184 -5.73 -10.44 12.75
CA GLY A 184 -4.30 -10.31 12.44
C GLY A 184 -3.92 -10.64 10.99
N TYR A 185 -4.89 -10.73 10.07
CA TYR A 185 -4.68 -11.03 8.64
C TYR A 185 -3.57 -10.18 8.00
N TYR A 186 -3.46 -8.91 8.39
CA TYR A 186 -2.51 -7.97 7.80
C TYR A 186 -1.06 -8.20 8.20
N GLU A 187 -0.82 -8.82 9.34
CA GLU A 187 0.54 -9.23 9.74
C GLU A 187 0.98 -10.44 8.93
N ASP A 188 0.07 -11.36 8.67
CA ASP A 188 0.32 -12.54 7.85
C ASP A 188 0.45 -12.18 6.37
N GLU A 189 -0.36 -11.26 5.85
CA GLU A 189 -0.26 -10.78 4.46
C GLU A 189 1.10 -10.16 4.12
N ARG A 190 1.80 -9.55 5.08
CA ARG A 190 3.15 -9.05 4.88
C ARG A 190 4.18 -10.15 4.64
N LYS A 191 3.93 -11.35 5.14
CA LYS A 191 4.81 -12.52 5.06
C LYS A 191 4.41 -13.48 3.94
N CYS A 192 3.20 -13.35 3.38
CA CYS A 192 2.61 -14.32 2.46
C CYS A 192 3.19 -14.24 1.05
N VAL A 193 4.33 -14.89 0.86
CA VAL A 193 4.82 -15.33 -0.46
C VAL A 193 4.04 -16.57 -0.91
N GLN A 194 3.49 -17.35 0.03
CA GLN A 194 2.70 -18.57 -0.19
C GLN A 194 1.24 -18.34 0.22
N PRO A 195 0.28 -19.09 -0.36
CA PRO A 195 -1.11 -19.06 0.08
C PRO A 195 -1.26 -19.37 1.57
N VAL A 196 -2.08 -18.60 2.26
CA VAL A 196 -2.43 -18.79 3.67
C VAL A 196 -3.85 -19.30 3.78
N LEU A 197 -4.05 -20.38 4.53
CA LEU A 197 -5.36 -20.94 4.83
C LEU A 197 -5.86 -20.38 6.18
N TYR A 198 -7.04 -19.76 6.16
CA TYR A 198 -7.76 -19.36 7.35
C TYR A 198 -8.93 -20.31 7.58
N PRO A 199 -9.07 -20.89 8.79
CA PRO A 199 -10.17 -21.77 9.12
C PRO A 199 -11.48 -20.98 9.23
N ALA A 200 -12.61 -21.67 9.15
CA ALA A 200 -13.95 -21.08 9.12
C ALA A 200 -14.23 -20.12 10.29
N GLU A 201 -13.71 -20.40 11.47
CA GLU A 201 -13.88 -19.60 12.70
C GLU A 201 -13.18 -18.24 12.63
N LYS A 202 -12.20 -18.12 11.73
CA LYS A 202 -11.43 -16.89 11.48
C LYS A 202 -11.77 -16.26 10.14
N THR A 203 -13.01 -16.38 9.68
CA THR A 203 -13.47 -15.76 8.44
C THR A 203 -14.81 -15.06 8.65
N ILE A 204 -15.08 -14.00 7.90
CA ILE A 204 -16.29 -13.16 8.06
C ILE A 204 -17.56 -13.95 7.83
N CYS A 205 -17.52 -14.91 6.93
CA CYS A 205 -18.69 -15.66 6.45
C CYS A 205 -18.78 -17.07 7.02
N GLY A 206 -17.85 -17.50 7.88
CA GLY A 206 -17.84 -18.86 8.45
C GLY A 206 -17.42 -19.95 7.46
N TYR A 207 -16.77 -19.63 6.36
CA TYR A 207 -16.25 -20.55 5.38
C TYR A 207 -14.72 -20.53 5.35
N PRO A 208 -14.03 -21.67 5.23
CA PRO A 208 -12.58 -21.70 5.07
C PRO A 208 -12.13 -20.88 3.87
N PHE A 209 -11.01 -20.20 4.01
CA PHE A 209 -10.55 -19.23 3.04
C PHE A 209 -9.05 -19.32 2.79
N LEU A 210 -8.65 -19.59 1.54
CA LEU A 210 -7.28 -19.47 1.08
C LEU A 210 -7.08 -18.08 0.48
N VAL A 211 -6.00 -17.41 0.85
CA VAL A 211 -5.64 -16.10 0.28
C VAL A 211 -4.17 -16.03 -0.05
N ARG A 212 -3.87 -15.34 -1.15
CA ARG A 212 -2.52 -14.94 -1.53
C ARG A 212 -2.53 -13.48 -1.96
N SER A 213 -1.52 -12.72 -1.51
CA SER A 213 -1.30 -11.34 -1.91
C SER A 213 -0.17 -11.23 -2.93
N TYR A 214 -0.33 -10.37 -3.91
CA TYR A 214 0.72 -9.98 -4.83
C TYR A 214 1.27 -8.63 -4.46
N LYS A 215 2.61 -8.50 -4.53
CA LYS A 215 3.31 -7.28 -4.15
C LYS A 215 4.10 -6.74 -5.33
N ASN A 216 4.01 -5.42 -5.53
CA ASN A 216 4.88 -4.70 -6.43
C ASN A 216 5.63 -3.64 -5.62
N HIS A 217 6.97 -3.62 -5.70
CA HIS A 217 7.80 -2.72 -4.92
C HIS A 217 7.49 -2.69 -3.40
N GLY A 218 7.12 -3.84 -2.84
CA GLY A 218 6.85 -3.98 -1.40
C GLY A 218 5.43 -3.66 -0.95
N ALA A 219 4.58 -3.12 -1.83
CA ALA A 219 3.16 -2.88 -1.55
C ALA A 219 2.29 -3.96 -2.18
N ALA A 220 1.28 -4.46 -1.44
CA ALA A 220 0.27 -5.34 -2.03
C ALA A 220 -0.59 -4.54 -3.02
N TYR A 221 -0.80 -5.08 -4.22
CA TYR A 221 -1.62 -4.43 -5.22
C TYR A 221 -2.86 -5.26 -5.58
N CYS A 222 -2.92 -6.53 -5.15
CA CYS A 222 -4.01 -7.42 -5.42
C CYS A 222 -4.01 -8.56 -4.43
N PHE A 223 -5.21 -9.06 -4.13
CA PHE A 223 -5.43 -10.26 -3.35
C PHE A 223 -6.28 -11.23 -4.17
N ILE A 224 -5.89 -12.50 -4.16
CA ILE A 224 -6.72 -13.58 -4.67
C ILE A 224 -7.19 -14.38 -3.48
N GLY A 225 -8.49 -14.51 -3.32
CA GLY A 225 -9.13 -15.27 -2.27
C GLY A 225 -9.96 -16.41 -2.83
N CYS A 226 -9.95 -17.56 -2.18
CA CYS A 226 -10.76 -18.73 -2.51
C CYS A 226 -11.54 -19.17 -1.28
N TYR A 227 -12.86 -19.01 -1.31
CA TYR A 227 -13.78 -19.47 -0.27
C TYR A 227 -14.29 -20.87 -0.61
N PHE A 228 -14.21 -21.79 0.34
CA PHE A 228 -14.69 -23.16 0.23
C PHE A 228 -16.10 -23.25 0.79
N LEU A 229 -17.11 -23.30 -0.10
CA LEU A 229 -18.51 -23.13 0.27
C LEU A 229 -19.17 -24.40 0.77
N ASP A 230 -18.77 -25.58 0.24
CA ASP A 230 -19.46 -26.84 0.52
C ASP A 230 -18.64 -27.81 1.37
N VAL A 231 -17.34 -27.86 1.12
CA VAL A 231 -16.40 -28.79 1.77
C VAL A 231 -15.12 -28.10 2.19
N PRO A 232 -14.49 -28.53 3.30
CA PRO A 232 -13.19 -28.00 3.71
C PRO A 232 -12.13 -28.22 2.63
N PRO A 233 -11.12 -27.33 2.52
CA PRO A 233 -10.02 -27.47 1.56
C PRO A 233 -9.20 -28.72 1.86
N THR A 234 -8.86 -29.44 0.80
CA THR A 234 -7.92 -30.56 0.81
C THR A 234 -6.52 -30.09 0.40
N GLN A 235 -5.49 -30.93 0.61
CA GLN A 235 -4.14 -30.65 0.09
C GLN A 235 -4.11 -30.55 -1.45
N ARG A 236 -5.02 -31.26 -2.11
CA ARG A 236 -5.23 -31.11 -3.56
C ARG A 236 -5.63 -29.69 -3.91
N ASP A 237 -6.60 -29.11 -3.20
CA ASP A 237 -7.09 -27.76 -3.47
C ASP A 237 -6.01 -26.71 -3.19
N ILE A 238 -5.28 -26.85 -2.09
CA ILE A 238 -4.15 -25.98 -1.75
C ILE A 238 -3.08 -26.03 -2.86
N SER A 239 -2.75 -27.21 -3.35
CA SER A 239 -1.73 -27.41 -4.39
C SER A 239 -2.16 -26.81 -5.74
N LEU A 240 -3.41 -27.04 -6.16
CA LEU A 240 -3.96 -26.45 -7.39
C LEU A 240 -4.07 -24.92 -7.29
N TYR A 241 -4.52 -24.41 -6.15
CA TYR A 241 -4.60 -22.98 -5.90
C TYR A 241 -3.22 -22.31 -5.90
N THR A 242 -2.21 -22.97 -5.32
CA THR A 242 -0.83 -22.50 -5.35
C THR A 242 -0.30 -22.41 -6.78
N CYS A 243 -0.55 -23.43 -7.60
CA CYS A 243 -0.18 -23.43 -9.02
C CYS A 243 -0.88 -22.29 -9.79
N LEU A 244 -2.20 -22.17 -9.65
CA LEU A 244 -3.00 -21.11 -10.28
C LEU A 244 -2.45 -19.73 -9.94
N THR A 245 -2.26 -19.46 -8.65
CA THR A 245 -1.85 -18.13 -8.18
C THR A 245 -0.39 -17.83 -8.52
N GLN A 246 0.49 -18.83 -8.59
CA GLN A 246 1.87 -18.65 -9.02
C GLN A 246 1.96 -18.28 -10.52
N GLU A 247 1.21 -18.96 -11.38
CA GLU A 247 1.21 -18.66 -12.81
C GLU A 247 0.50 -17.32 -13.13
N LEU A 248 -0.54 -16.97 -12.38
CA LEU A 248 -1.11 -15.62 -12.45
C LEU A 248 -0.07 -14.54 -12.10
N GLU A 249 0.73 -14.75 -11.05
CA GLU A 249 1.79 -13.81 -10.69
C GLU A 249 2.85 -13.70 -11.81
N ASN A 250 3.26 -14.82 -12.40
CA ASN A 250 4.18 -14.85 -13.54
C ASN A 250 3.60 -14.10 -14.74
N TYR A 251 2.33 -14.33 -15.04
CA TYR A 251 1.61 -13.64 -16.10
C TYR A 251 1.62 -12.12 -15.91
N TYR A 252 1.33 -11.64 -14.70
CA TYR A 252 1.34 -10.22 -14.37
C TYR A 252 2.73 -9.60 -14.45
N LYS A 253 3.76 -10.29 -13.98
CA LYS A 253 5.15 -9.82 -14.06
C LYS A 253 5.63 -9.63 -15.51
N VAL A 254 5.23 -10.53 -16.39
CA VAL A 254 5.66 -10.51 -17.80
C VAL A 254 4.87 -9.49 -18.63
N ASN A 255 3.56 -9.41 -18.42
CA ASN A 255 2.70 -8.59 -19.26
C ASN A 255 2.49 -7.16 -18.74
N GLY A 256 2.97 -6.84 -17.55
CA GLY A 256 2.86 -5.50 -16.94
C GLY A 256 1.41 -5.06 -16.67
N ILE A 257 0.45 -6.00 -16.74
CA ILE A 257 -0.98 -5.71 -16.75
C ILE A 257 -1.63 -6.41 -15.58
N PHE A 258 -2.01 -5.63 -14.58
CA PHE A 258 -3.28 -5.84 -13.93
C PHE A 258 -4.31 -5.05 -14.74
N ASP A 259 -4.96 -5.67 -15.68
CA ASP A 259 -6.19 -5.15 -16.27
C ASP A 259 -7.34 -5.33 -15.25
N ALA A 260 -7.06 -4.92 -14.03
CA ALA A 260 -8.04 -4.68 -13.00
C ALA A 260 -8.76 -3.38 -13.37
N GLY A 261 -9.52 -3.43 -14.43
CA GLY A 261 -10.41 -2.36 -14.82
C GLY A 261 -9.75 -0.96 -14.93
N MET A 262 -10.57 0.05 -15.04
CA MET A 262 -10.17 1.46 -15.13
C MET A 262 -9.26 1.94 -13.97
N LEU A 263 -9.37 1.32 -12.79
CA LEU A 263 -8.58 1.67 -11.60
C LEU A 263 -7.09 1.33 -11.73
N GLY A 264 -6.74 0.17 -12.29
CA GLY A 264 -5.35 -0.22 -12.50
C GLY A 264 -4.66 0.64 -13.55
N LYS A 265 -5.39 1.03 -14.60
CA LYS A 265 -4.89 1.96 -15.63
C LYS A 265 -4.70 3.36 -15.06
N GLN A 266 -5.62 3.81 -14.19
CA GLN A 266 -5.49 5.08 -13.48
C GLN A 266 -4.29 5.08 -12.53
N GLN A 267 -4.08 4.00 -11.80
CA GLN A 267 -2.94 3.85 -10.90
C GLN A 267 -1.61 3.86 -11.66
N GLN A 268 -1.55 3.19 -12.82
CA GLN A 268 -0.35 3.19 -13.67
C GLN A 268 -0.07 4.59 -14.24
N LEU A 269 -1.10 5.30 -14.71
CA LEU A 269 -0.95 6.68 -15.16
C LEU A 269 -0.44 7.58 -14.04
N LEU A 270 -0.98 7.41 -12.83
CA LEU A 270 -0.55 8.16 -11.65
C LEU A 270 0.93 7.89 -11.33
N ASP A 271 1.36 6.63 -11.36
CA ASP A 271 2.76 6.25 -11.18
C ASP A 271 3.68 6.90 -12.22
N ASP A 272 3.26 6.91 -13.49
CA ASP A 272 4.01 7.53 -14.57
C ASP A 272 4.07 9.07 -14.44
N LEU A 273 3.00 9.69 -13.92
CA LEU A 273 2.92 11.13 -13.67
C LEU A 273 3.70 11.59 -12.43
N ILE A 274 3.74 10.77 -11.36
CA ILE A 274 4.47 11.08 -10.12
C ILE A 274 5.96 10.80 -10.26
N ARG A 275 6.32 9.80 -11.04
CA ARG A 275 7.72 9.49 -11.35
C ARG A 275 8.02 9.93 -12.78
N PRO A 276 8.60 11.11 -12.99
CA PRO A 276 8.85 11.58 -14.34
C PRO A 276 9.83 10.64 -15.07
N LYS A 277 9.26 9.68 -15.80
CA LYS A 277 9.95 8.99 -16.87
C LYS A 277 9.93 9.92 -18.08
N GLN A 278 10.91 9.78 -18.98
CA GLN A 278 10.99 10.57 -20.21
C GLN A 278 9.85 10.19 -21.20
N ASN A 279 8.60 10.33 -20.80
CA ASN A 279 7.46 10.08 -21.65
C ASN A 279 7.05 11.39 -22.35
N SER A 280 6.63 11.30 -23.60
CA SER A 280 6.21 12.48 -24.35
C SER A 280 4.88 13.05 -23.84
N PRO A 281 4.60 14.35 -24.03
CA PRO A 281 3.29 14.94 -23.71
C PRO A 281 2.12 14.22 -24.39
N GLU A 282 2.32 13.73 -25.62
CA GLU A 282 1.31 12.98 -26.39
C GLU A 282 0.94 11.67 -25.69
N TYR A 283 1.92 10.96 -25.11
CA TYR A 283 1.67 9.75 -24.33
C TYR A 283 0.70 10.02 -23.16
N PHE A 284 0.95 11.09 -22.39
CA PHE A 284 0.08 11.45 -21.28
C PHE A 284 -1.30 11.91 -21.74
N HIS A 285 -1.38 12.66 -22.84
CA HIS A 285 -2.64 13.10 -23.42
C HIS A 285 -3.52 11.90 -23.80
N ASP A 286 -2.96 10.92 -24.53
CA ASP A 286 -3.69 9.73 -24.96
C ASP A 286 -4.14 8.87 -23.79
N ARG A 287 -3.29 8.73 -22.77
CA ARG A 287 -3.63 7.96 -21.55
C ARG A 287 -4.72 8.65 -20.74
N CYS A 288 -4.66 9.97 -20.58
CA CYS A 288 -5.71 10.73 -19.92
C CYS A 288 -7.05 10.61 -20.64
N ALA A 289 -7.05 10.68 -21.98
CA ALA A 289 -8.25 10.50 -22.79
C ALA A 289 -8.87 9.11 -22.62
N GLN A 290 -8.06 8.04 -22.60
CA GLN A 290 -8.51 6.66 -22.36
C GLN A 290 -9.16 6.47 -20.98
N LEU A 291 -8.76 7.24 -19.99
CA LEU A 291 -9.21 7.12 -18.60
C LEU A 291 -10.26 8.17 -18.22
N ASN A 292 -10.72 8.97 -19.17
CA ASN A 292 -11.61 10.12 -18.95
C ASN A 292 -11.08 11.10 -17.89
N ILE A 293 -9.75 11.25 -17.79
CA ILE A 293 -9.11 12.25 -16.97
C ILE A 293 -8.84 13.46 -17.86
N PRO A 294 -9.35 14.66 -17.56
CA PRO A 294 -9.04 15.83 -18.36
C PRO A 294 -7.55 16.13 -18.26
N TYR A 295 -6.94 16.37 -19.41
CA TYR A 295 -5.53 16.73 -19.51
C TYR A 295 -5.26 18.13 -18.95
N GLN A 296 -6.21 19.05 -19.14
CA GLN A 296 -6.16 20.41 -18.64
C GLN A 296 -7.35 20.70 -17.72
N GLY A 297 -7.15 21.57 -16.75
CA GLY A 297 -8.15 21.94 -15.77
C GLY A 297 -7.51 22.64 -14.59
N THR A 298 -8.26 22.86 -13.52
CA THR A 298 -7.74 23.39 -12.26
C THR A 298 -7.59 22.24 -11.26
N PHE A 299 -6.35 21.88 -10.97
CA PHE A 299 -6.04 20.72 -10.13
C PHE A 299 -5.32 21.12 -8.84
N ARG A 300 -5.56 20.35 -7.77
CA ARG A 300 -4.71 20.28 -6.56
C ARG A 300 -4.50 18.83 -6.17
N ILE A 301 -3.42 18.54 -5.47
CA ILE A 301 -3.16 17.25 -4.82
C ILE A 301 -3.34 17.39 -3.32
N GLY A 302 -4.10 16.48 -2.73
CA GLY A 302 -4.09 16.18 -1.31
C GLY A 302 -3.33 14.87 -1.07
N LEU A 303 -2.22 14.91 -0.33
CA LEU A 303 -1.47 13.73 0.08
C LEU A 303 -1.82 13.37 1.51
N VAL A 304 -2.59 12.30 1.67
CA VAL A 304 -3.01 11.81 2.99
C VAL A 304 -2.00 10.81 3.53
N GLN A 305 -1.52 11.06 4.74
CA GLN A 305 -0.54 10.24 5.45
C GLN A 305 -1.06 9.89 6.85
N CYS A 306 -0.78 8.65 7.31
CA CYS A 306 -1.15 8.17 8.64
C CYS A 306 0.10 7.89 9.49
N GLU A 307 -0.02 7.99 10.81
CA GLU A 307 1.06 7.65 11.74
C GLU A 307 1.50 6.19 11.66
N SER A 308 0.56 5.26 11.49
CA SER A 308 0.84 3.85 11.21
C SER A 308 0.36 3.50 9.81
N SER A 309 1.27 3.48 8.85
CA SER A 309 0.98 3.18 7.45
C SER A 309 0.90 1.68 7.19
N THR A 310 -0.10 1.00 7.75
CA THR A 310 -0.44 -0.35 7.28
C THR A 310 -1.24 -0.22 5.98
N LEU A 311 -0.99 -1.08 5.01
CA LEU A 311 -1.74 -1.10 3.74
C LEU A 311 -3.25 -1.12 3.96
N PHE A 312 -3.70 -1.82 4.99
CA PHE A 312 -5.09 -1.84 5.43
C PHE A 312 -5.62 -0.45 5.76
N LYS A 313 -4.90 0.30 6.60
CA LYS A 313 -5.35 1.62 7.02
C LYS A 313 -5.44 2.57 5.83
N VAL A 314 -4.50 2.46 4.90
CA VAL A 314 -4.47 3.23 3.65
C VAL A 314 -5.68 2.88 2.78
N SER A 315 -5.96 1.58 2.58
CA SER A 315 -7.12 1.11 1.82
C SER A 315 -8.44 1.52 2.47
N HIS A 316 -8.54 1.39 3.80
CA HIS A 316 -9.71 1.81 4.55
C HIS A 316 -10.00 3.31 4.40
N ILE A 317 -8.98 4.16 4.56
CA ILE A 317 -9.10 5.61 4.37
C ILE A 317 -9.51 5.93 2.92
N SER A 318 -8.88 5.29 1.94
CA SER A 318 -9.21 5.45 0.53
C SER A 318 -10.69 5.18 0.25
N ASN A 319 -11.21 4.07 0.78
CA ASN A 319 -12.62 3.71 0.61
C ASN A 319 -13.58 4.66 1.33
N GLN A 320 -13.24 5.10 2.56
CA GLN A 320 -14.03 6.11 3.26
C GLN A 320 -14.08 7.44 2.51
N LEU A 321 -12.94 7.88 1.98
CA LEU A 321 -12.87 9.10 1.19
C LEU A 321 -13.72 9.01 -0.07
N ARG A 322 -13.69 7.88 -0.78
CA ARG A 322 -14.55 7.66 -1.94
C ARG A 322 -16.04 7.64 -1.60
N ALA A 323 -16.41 7.01 -0.48
CA ALA A 323 -17.81 6.82 -0.10
C ALA A 323 -18.46 8.07 0.50
N HIS A 324 -17.69 8.91 1.20
CA HIS A 324 -18.25 9.96 2.06
C HIS A 324 -17.77 11.39 1.74
N CYS A 325 -16.84 11.55 0.79
CA CYS A 325 -16.28 12.86 0.46
C CYS A 325 -16.55 13.20 -1.02
N PRO A 326 -17.60 13.96 -1.34
CA PRO A 326 -17.89 14.37 -2.72
C PRO A 326 -16.74 15.08 -3.41
N LEU A 327 -15.94 15.86 -2.67
CA LEU A 327 -14.72 16.49 -3.19
C LEU A 327 -13.68 15.48 -3.72
N ALA A 328 -13.73 14.25 -3.24
CA ALA A 328 -12.80 13.18 -3.59
C ALA A 328 -13.31 12.25 -4.71
N ASN A 329 -14.52 12.47 -5.24
CA ASN A 329 -15.23 11.55 -6.16
C ASN A 329 -14.50 11.23 -7.46
N TYR A 330 -13.47 11.97 -7.84
CA TYR A 330 -12.87 11.84 -9.17
C TYR A 330 -11.42 11.37 -9.18
N GLY A 331 -10.80 11.18 -8.02
CA GLY A 331 -9.39 10.85 -8.01
C GLY A 331 -8.82 10.50 -6.65
N VAL A 332 -9.31 9.43 -6.00
CA VAL A 332 -8.67 8.88 -4.81
C VAL A 332 -7.84 7.69 -5.20
N PHE A 333 -6.53 7.77 -5.00
CA PHE A 333 -5.57 6.76 -5.41
C PHE A 333 -4.71 6.34 -4.23
N GLN A 334 -4.40 5.06 -4.14
CA GLN A 334 -3.39 4.58 -3.21
C GLN A 334 -2.00 4.71 -3.84
N TYR A 335 -1.05 5.23 -3.07
CA TYR A 335 0.32 5.37 -3.53
C TYR A 335 1.29 5.02 -2.38
N GLY A 336 1.87 3.83 -2.46
CA GLY A 336 2.68 3.30 -1.37
C GLY A 336 1.90 3.24 -0.04
N SER A 337 2.42 3.94 0.98
CA SER A 337 1.82 4.05 2.31
C SER A 337 0.89 5.26 2.48
N SER A 338 0.50 5.91 1.39
CA SER A 338 -0.28 7.16 1.39
C SER A 338 -1.50 7.06 0.48
N VAL A 339 -2.45 7.97 0.65
CA VAL A 339 -3.56 8.16 -0.28
C VAL A 339 -3.39 9.51 -0.97
N ILE A 340 -3.48 9.51 -2.29
CA ILE A 340 -3.48 10.73 -3.10
C ILE A 340 -4.91 11.04 -3.47
N ILE A 341 -5.32 12.29 -3.27
CA ILE A 341 -6.58 12.85 -3.74
C ILE A 341 -6.24 13.86 -4.84
N LEU A 342 -6.70 13.62 -6.07
CA LEU A 342 -6.63 14.59 -7.15
C LEU A 342 -7.92 15.41 -7.15
N PHE A 343 -7.89 16.58 -6.56
CA PHE A 343 -8.99 17.54 -6.63
C PHE A 343 -9.03 18.18 -8.02
N ARG A 344 -10.21 18.20 -8.60
CA ARG A 344 -10.47 18.81 -9.91
C ARG A 344 -11.42 19.98 -9.74
N ASP A 345 -11.32 20.94 -10.65
CA ASP A 345 -12.17 22.14 -10.67
C ASP A 345 -12.22 22.81 -9.29
N TRP A 346 -11.03 22.88 -8.65
CA TRP A 346 -10.89 23.46 -7.34
C TRP A 346 -11.37 24.91 -7.33
N ASN A 347 -12.25 25.20 -6.40
CA ASN A 347 -12.74 26.53 -6.10
C ASN A 347 -12.67 26.75 -4.58
N ASP A 348 -12.29 27.93 -4.14
CA ASP A 348 -12.25 28.23 -2.72
C ASP A 348 -13.62 28.10 -2.04
N ALA A 349 -14.72 28.26 -2.79
CA ALA A 349 -16.07 27.95 -2.33
C ALA A 349 -16.28 26.48 -1.98
N ASN A 350 -15.46 25.54 -2.51
CA ASN A 350 -15.50 24.13 -2.14
C ASN A 350 -14.97 23.88 -0.72
N VAL A 351 -14.21 24.83 -0.20
CA VAL A 351 -13.60 24.75 1.12
C VAL A 351 -14.27 25.70 2.11
N ARG A 352 -14.55 26.94 1.68
CA ARG A 352 -15.16 27.99 2.53
C ARG A 352 -16.48 28.47 1.95
N THR A 353 -17.42 28.70 2.86
CA THR A 353 -18.66 29.45 2.62
C THR A 353 -18.60 30.77 3.40
N GLN A 354 -19.56 31.66 3.19
CA GLN A 354 -19.65 32.91 3.97
C GLN A 354 -19.81 32.67 5.49
N SER A 355 -20.28 31.48 5.88
CA SER A 355 -20.54 31.07 7.26
C SER A 355 -19.49 30.14 7.86
N GLY A 356 -18.41 29.80 7.13
CA GLY A 356 -17.37 28.87 7.58
C GLY A 356 -16.88 27.90 6.52
N PHE A 357 -16.45 26.70 6.93
CA PHE A 357 -16.05 25.63 6.01
C PHE A 357 -17.27 24.94 5.38
N SER A 358 -17.11 24.49 4.13
CA SER A 358 -18.14 23.70 3.44
C SER A 358 -18.40 22.37 4.14
N GLU A 359 -19.60 21.83 3.99
CA GLU A 359 -19.96 20.51 4.54
C GLU A 359 -19.03 19.41 4.03
N ASP A 360 -18.71 19.42 2.73
CA ASP A 360 -17.82 18.47 2.10
C ASP A 360 -16.40 18.53 2.65
N TRP A 361 -15.89 19.74 2.91
CA TRP A 361 -14.59 19.92 3.53
C TRP A 361 -14.57 19.41 4.98
N ASN A 362 -15.60 19.72 5.73
CA ASN A 362 -15.75 19.23 7.10
C ASN A 362 -15.86 17.69 7.16
N ALA A 363 -16.56 17.06 6.21
CA ALA A 363 -16.64 15.62 6.09
C ALA A 363 -15.27 15.00 5.82
N LEU A 364 -14.48 15.62 4.92
CA LEU A 364 -13.10 15.22 4.63
C LEU A 364 -12.23 15.30 5.89
N LEU A 365 -12.20 16.45 6.57
CA LEU A 365 -11.41 16.63 7.80
C LEU A 365 -11.84 15.66 8.91
N THR A 366 -13.13 15.40 9.05
CA THR A 366 -13.67 14.46 10.03
C THR A 366 -13.17 13.05 9.75
N THR A 367 -13.20 12.63 8.47
CA THR A 367 -12.67 11.32 8.04
C THR A 367 -11.17 11.20 8.37
N LEU A 368 -10.39 12.25 8.10
CA LEU A 368 -8.96 12.25 8.42
C LEU A 368 -8.70 12.14 9.92
N ARG A 369 -9.39 12.94 10.75
CA ARG A 369 -9.26 12.91 12.21
C ARG A 369 -9.62 11.56 12.81
N GLN A 370 -10.73 10.95 12.38
CA GLN A 370 -11.15 9.61 12.83
C GLN A 370 -10.10 8.53 12.55
N ASN A 371 -9.29 8.72 11.52
CA ASN A 371 -8.24 7.79 11.10
C ASN A 371 -6.84 8.19 11.62
N LYS A 372 -6.72 9.24 12.43
CA LYS A 372 -5.42 9.81 12.85
C LYS A 372 -4.52 10.04 11.63
N ALA A 373 -5.09 10.64 10.60
CA ALA A 373 -4.41 10.97 9.35
C ALA A 373 -4.37 12.48 9.19
N CYS A 374 -3.36 12.96 8.49
CA CYS A 374 -3.27 14.34 8.05
C CYS A 374 -3.08 14.42 6.54
N MET A 375 -3.29 15.59 5.97
CA MET A 375 -3.22 15.81 4.53
C MET A 375 -2.38 17.05 4.21
N GLY A 376 -1.34 16.88 3.40
CA GLY A 376 -0.66 18.00 2.73
C GLY A 376 -1.37 18.34 1.43
N ILE A 377 -1.45 19.63 1.08
CA ILE A 377 -2.19 20.14 -0.07
C ILE A 377 -1.27 21.01 -0.92
N SER A 378 -1.20 20.71 -2.21
CA SER A 378 -0.35 21.44 -3.18
C SER A 378 -0.91 22.83 -3.54
N LEU A 379 -0.13 23.62 -4.27
CA LEU A 379 -0.63 24.75 -5.06
C LEU A 379 -1.52 24.27 -6.20
N LEU A 380 -2.25 25.19 -6.81
CA LEU A 380 -3.02 24.95 -8.01
C LEU A 380 -2.10 24.72 -9.21
N PHE A 381 -2.49 23.80 -10.09
CA PHE A 381 -1.83 23.59 -11.37
C PHE A 381 -2.88 23.31 -12.47
N SER A 382 -2.55 23.65 -13.72
CA SER A 382 -3.49 23.61 -14.85
C SER A 382 -3.30 22.42 -15.78
N ASP A 383 -2.23 21.67 -15.63
CA ASP A 383 -1.84 20.59 -16.53
C ASP A 383 -1.49 19.35 -15.69
N VAL A 384 -2.10 18.22 -16.01
CA VAL A 384 -1.92 16.97 -15.28
C VAL A 384 -0.47 16.47 -15.29
N THR A 385 0.33 16.85 -16.28
CA THR A 385 1.77 16.51 -16.32
C THR A 385 2.58 17.15 -15.18
N LYS A 386 2.04 18.19 -14.53
CA LYS A 386 2.62 18.83 -13.35
C LYS A 386 2.28 18.10 -12.03
N LEU A 387 1.62 16.95 -12.11
CA LEU A 387 1.20 16.18 -10.95
C LEU A 387 2.40 15.80 -10.05
N TYR A 388 3.57 15.53 -10.62
CA TYR A 388 4.81 15.35 -9.85
C TYR A 388 5.13 16.54 -8.95
N VAL A 389 5.04 17.76 -9.49
CA VAL A 389 5.31 18.98 -8.71
C VAL A 389 4.28 19.12 -7.59
N GLY A 390 2.99 18.93 -7.91
CA GLY A 390 1.93 18.97 -6.91
C GLY A 390 2.12 17.92 -5.81
N TYR A 391 2.55 16.70 -6.16
CA TYR A 391 2.86 15.65 -5.19
C TYR A 391 3.98 16.08 -4.23
N ARG A 392 5.10 16.58 -4.75
CA ARG A 392 6.23 17.05 -3.93
C ARG A 392 5.84 18.20 -3.01
N GLN A 393 5.02 19.14 -3.51
CA GLN A 393 4.50 20.24 -2.70
C GLN A 393 3.59 19.74 -1.56
N ALA A 394 2.69 18.80 -1.85
CA ALA A 394 1.81 18.23 -0.83
C ALA A 394 2.60 17.42 0.22
N GLU A 395 3.64 16.70 -0.19
CA GLU A 395 4.55 15.97 0.69
C GLU A 395 5.31 16.94 1.63
N ALA A 396 5.89 17.99 1.07
CA ALA A 396 6.58 19.03 1.85
C ALA A 396 5.63 19.72 2.84
N ALA A 397 4.43 20.11 2.41
CA ALA A 397 3.42 20.70 3.27
C ALA A 397 3.05 19.82 4.46
N SER A 398 2.87 18.50 4.22
CA SER A 398 2.58 17.53 5.29
C SER A 398 3.75 17.40 6.26
N ASN A 399 4.98 17.29 5.74
CA ASN A 399 6.18 17.09 6.57
C ASN A 399 6.51 18.32 7.43
N ILE A 400 6.46 19.51 6.84
CA ILE A 400 6.72 20.76 7.56
C ILE A 400 5.57 21.06 8.52
N GLY A 401 4.33 20.91 8.06
CA GLY A 401 3.14 21.19 8.87
C GLY A 401 3.09 20.35 10.14
N LYS A 402 3.37 19.05 10.07
CA LYS A 402 3.44 18.16 11.24
C LYS A 402 4.49 18.57 12.27
N ARG A 403 5.61 19.13 11.83
CA ARG A 403 6.67 19.63 12.74
C ARG A 403 6.28 20.93 13.42
N ARG A 404 5.45 21.75 12.76
CA ARG A 404 5.04 23.07 13.25
C ARG A 404 3.75 23.04 14.06
N GLU A 405 2.79 22.23 13.64
CA GLU A 405 1.44 22.20 14.17
C GLU A 405 1.07 20.74 14.48
N THR A 406 1.26 20.31 15.72
CA THR A 406 1.06 18.91 16.15
C THR A 406 -0.37 18.41 15.99
N ASP A 407 -1.37 19.29 16.02
CA ASP A 407 -2.79 18.95 15.97
C ASP A 407 -3.46 19.24 14.61
N GLY A 408 -2.66 19.67 13.62
CA GLY A 408 -3.17 20.00 12.28
C GLY A 408 -3.65 18.77 11.52
N THR A 409 -4.77 18.93 10.79
CA THR A 409 -5.33 17.85 9.93
C THR A 409 -5.03 18.10 8.45
N ALA A 410 -4.96 19.36 8.03
CA ALA A 410 -4.72 19.75 6.63
C ALA A 410 -3.68 20.88 6.59
N TYR A 411 -2.66 20.70 5.76
CA TYR A 411 -1.52 21.60 5.62
C TYR A 411 -1.40 22.09 4.19
N PHE A 412 -1.63 23.37 3.95
CA PHE A 412 -1.54 23.97 2.63
C PHE A 412 -0.10 24.40 2.31
N TYR A 413 0.41 24.01 1.16
CA TYR A 413 1.78 24.32 0.75
C TYR A 413 2.04 25.84 0.65
N SER A 414 1.02 26.63 0.30
CA SER A 414 1.12 28.10 0.28
C SER A 414 1.61 28.68 1.60
N LYS A 415 1.37 28.01 2.73
CA LYS A 415 1.86 28.43 4.05
C LYS A 415 3.34 28.05 4.29
N TYR A 416 3.83 27.01 3.64
CA TYR A 416 5.14 26.39 3.92
C TYR A 416 6.15 26.49 2.77
N TYR A 417 5.76 27.07 1.63
CA TYR A 417 6.63 27.06 0.43
C TYR A 417 7.99 27.72 0.67
N LEU A 418 8.05 28.78 1.48
CA LEU A 418 9.31 29.44 1.79
C LEU A 418 10.20 28.58 2.68
N GLU A 419 9.64 27.85 3.64
CA GLU A 419 10.38 26.91 4.46
C GLU A 419 10.93 25.76 3.62
N ASP A 420 10.11 25.20 2.73
CA ASP A 420 10.53 24.13 1.80
C ASP A 420 11.69 24.60 0.90
N MET A 421 11.60 25.82 0.34
CA MET A 421 12.69 26.40 -0.44
C MET A 421 13.98 26.56 0.39
N LEU A 422 13.87 27.05 1.61
CA LEU A 422 15.03 27.26 2.48
C LEU A 422 15.62 25.90 2.95
N GLU A 423 14.79 24.89 3.24
CA GLU A 423 15.26 23.55 3.57
C GLU A 423 16.06 22.93 2.41
N HIS A 424 15.57 23.04 1.17
CA HIS A 424 16.31 22.58 0.00
C HIS A 424 17.61 23.37 -0.24
N TYR A 425 17.61 24.66 0.08
CA TYR A 425 18.83 25.46 0.00
C TYR A 425 19.84 25.04 1.06
N ALA A 426 19.38 24.65 2.25
CA ALA A 426 20.22 24.17 3.34
C ALA A 426 21.03 22.89 2.99
N ASP A 427 20.56 22.11 2.02
CA ASP A 427 21.32 20.95 1.49
C ASP A 427 22.63 21.38 0.78
N THR A 428 22.72 22.62 0.34
CA THR A 428 23.88 23.15 -0.39
C THR A 428 24.73 24.11 0.44
N MET A 429 24.12 24.84 1.40
CA MET A 429 24.79 25.84 2.21
C MET A 429 24.10 25.98 3.59
N PRO A 430 24.85 26.03 4.71
CA PRO A 430 24.27 26.25 6.02
C PRO A 430 23.41 27.51 6.05
N LEU A 431 22.19 27.42 6.58
CA LEU A 431 21.27 28.56 6.66
C LEU A 431 21.83 29.69 7.52
N GLU A 432 22.63 29.36 8.55
CA GLU A 432 23.29 30.32 9.43
C GLU A 432 24.21 31.27 8.68
N ASP A 433 24.74 30.85 7.52
CA ASP A 433 25.67 31.66 6.70
C ASP A 433 24.92 32.52 5.66
N THR A 434 23.59 32.38 5.56
CA THR A 434 22.80 32.99 4.46
C THR A 434 21.86 34.10 4.89
N TYR A 435 21.66 34.31 6.21
CA TYR A 435 20.83 35.39 6.66
C TYR A 435 21.62 36.72 6.80
N THR A 436 20.92 37.82 6.96
CA THR A 436 21.52 39.14 7.11
C THR A 436 22.11 39.32 8.51
N HIS A 437 23.41 39.11 8.67
CA HIS A 437 24.15 39.21 9.94
C HIS A 437 24.01 40.56 10.64
N TYR A 438 23.55 41.60 9.95
CA TYR A 438 23.25 42.90 10.63
C TYR A 438 22.18 42.75 11.73
N LEU A 439 21.29 41.74 11.64
CA LEU A 439 20.27 41.48 12.66
C LEU A 439 20.89 41.05 14.00
N ASP A 440 22.10 40.46 14.01
CA ASP A 440 22.81 40.10 15.25
C ASP A 440 23.03 41.31 16.15
N ARG A 441 23.23 42.48 15.55
CA ARG A 441 23.38 43.74 16.31
C ARG A 441 22.13 44.15 17.10
N LEU A 442 20.97 43.59 16.79
CA LEU A 442 19.70 43.83 17.47
C LEU A 442 19.37 42.75 18.50
N MET A 443 20.09 41.63 18.52
CA MET A 443 19.83 40.49 19.43
C MET A 443 20.38 40.75 20.83
N ASP A 444 21.45 41.56 20.97
CA ASP A 444 22.16 41.81 22.24
C ASP A 444 21.40 42.77 23.19
N ASP A 445 20.25 43.32 22.77
CA ASP A 445 19.52 44.35 23.52
C ASP A 445 18.48 43.75 24.47
N ASN A 446 18.95 43.08 25.55
CA ASN A 446 18.10 42.35 26.51
C ASN A 446 17.35 43.24 27.54
N ASN A 447 17.41 44.59 27.45
CA ASN A 447 16.96 45.50 28.52
C ASN A 447 15.61 46.20 28.25
N SER A 448 14.83 45.83 27.24
CA SER A 448 13.57 46.50 26.92
C SER A 448 12.34 45.57 26.95
N VAL A 449 11.15 46.12 27.28
CA VAL A 449 9.85 45.43 27.29
C VAL A 449 9.56 44.69 25.97
N CYS A 450 10.15 45.15 24.87
CA CYS A 450 10.16 44.47 23.56
C CYS A 450 11.56 44.68 22.98
N SER A 451 12.25 43.59 22.60
CA SER A 451 13.55 43.65 21.93
C SER A 451 13.47 44.41 20.60
N ASN A 452 14.56 45.05 20.18
CA ASN A 452 14.59 45.78 18.91
C ASN A 452 14.34 44.88 17.70
N ILE A 453 14.81 43.64 17.77
CA ILE A 453 14.58 42.65 16.70
C ILE A 453 13.10 42.29 16.58
N LYS A 454 12.38 42.10 17.70
CA LYS A 454 10.95 41.84 17.74
C LYS A 454 10.13 43.01 17.21
N LEU A 455 10.54 44.27 17.60
CA LEU A 455 9.91 45.49 17.11
C LEU A 455 10.04 45.61 15.58
N LEU A 456 11.25 45.39 15.04
CA LEU A 456 11.48 45.41 13.59
C LEU A 456 10.63 44.39 12.86
N TYR A 457 10.55 43.15 13.38
CA TYR A 457 9.69 42.09 12.81
C TYR A 457 8.23 42.55 12.71
N TYR A 458 7.62 42.99 13.80
CA TYR A 458 6.23 43.47 13.79
C TYR A 458 6.03 44.71 12.94
N PHE A 459 7.01 45.58 12.84
CA PHE A 459 6.94 46.78 11.96
C PHE A 459 6.87 46.36 10.48
N LEU A 460 7.69 45.39 10.06
CA LEU A 460 7.67 44.87 8.70
C LEU A 460 6.38 44.07 8.42
N CYS A 461 5.95 43.21 9.33
CA CYS A 461 4.69 42.44 9.20
C CYS A 461 3.44 43.34 9.20
N SER A 462 3.50 44.51 9.83
CA SER A 462 2.42 45.51 9.83
C SER A 462 2.50 46.48 8.64
N GLU A 463 3.22 46.10 7.58
CA GLU A 463 3.41 46.94 6.37
C GLU A 463 3.92 48.36 6.73
N ARG A 464 4.76 48.48 7.73
CA ARG A 464 5.32 49.75 8.29
C ARG A 464 4.28 50.68 8.93
N ASN A 465 3.10 50.17 9.24
CA ASN A 465 2.08 50.93 9.93
C ASN A 465 2.43 51.11 11.42
N ILE A 466 2.89 52.32 11.78
CA ILE A 466 3.32 52.66 13.14
C ILE A 466 2.22 52.41 14.18
N SER A 467 0.97 52.73 13.86
CA SER A 467 -0.14 52.59 14.81
C SER A 467 -0.47 51.14 15.08
N LEU A 468 -0.46 50.31 14.04
CA LEU A 468 -0.67 48.89 14.13
C LEU A 468 0.50 48.21 14.86
N THR A 469 1.73 48.53 14.49
CA THR A 469 2.93 48.07 15.20
C THR A 469 2.88 48.41 16.69
N ALA A 470 2.54 49.66 17.04
CA ALA A 470 2.43 50.13 18.43
C ALA A 470 1.43 49.25 19.24
N LYS A 471 0.30 48.91 18.63
CA LYS A 471 -0.71 48.00 19.23
C LYS A 471 -0.13 46.61 19.51
N HIS A 472 0.55 46.03 18.53
CA HIS A 472 1.11 44.65 18.65
C HIS A 472 2.25 44.55 19.66
N VAL A 473 3.09 45.57 19.74
CA VAL A 473 4.21 45.58 20.70
C VAL A 473 3.88 46.22 22.04
N HIS A 474 2.61 46.66 22.26
CA HIS A 474 2.12 47.34 23.45
C HIS A 474 2.96 48.58 23.83
N MET A 475 3.29 49.43 22.84
CA MET A 475 4.10 50.64 23.00
C MET A 475 3.36 51.88 22.51
N HIS A 476 3.78 53.06 23.03
CA HIS A 476 3.27 54.31 22.50
C HIS A 476 3.83 54.58 21.09
N ARG A 477 3.00 55.15 20.21
CA ARG A 477 3.34 55.43 18.80
C ARG A 477 4.68 56.18 18.65
N ASN A 478 4.90 57.21 19.46
CA ASN A 478 6.13 58.00 19.38
C ASN A 478 7.38 57.19 19.77
N SER A 479 7.24 56.26 20.70
CA SER A 479 8.33 55.34 21.09
C SER A 479 8.68 54.38 19.95
N VAL A 480 7.67 53.89 19.21
CA VAL A 480 7.89 53.05 18.02
C VAL A 480 8.66 53.84 16.97
N ILE A 481 8.22 55.06 16.62
CA ILE A 481 8.91 55.93 15.64
C ILE A 481 10.38 56.11 16.01
N TYR A 482 10.64 56.55 17.24
CA TYR A 482 12.00 56.77 17.72
C TYR A 482 12.86 55.50 17.64
N ARG A 483 12.33 54.37 18.07
CA ARG A 483 13.09 53.12 18.07
C ARG A 483 13.30 52.56 16.66
N ILE A 484 12.33 52.68 15.75
CA ILE A 484 12.52 52.28 14.34
C ILE A 484 13.62 53.11 13.69
N GLN A 485 13.64 54.44 13.92
CA GLN A 485 14.72 55.28 13.43
C GLN A 485 16.09 54.83 13.98
N LYS A 486 16.18 54.58 15.29
CA LYS A 486 17.40 54.06 15.91
C LYS A 486 17.83 52.71 15.32
N ILE A 487 16.87 51.81 15.01
CA ILE A 487 17.13 50.52 14.36
C ILE A 487 17.71 50.74 12.96
N GLN A 488 17.15 51.64 12.15
CA GLN A 488 17.68 51.97 10.83
C GLN A 488 19.13 52.51 10.93
N ASP A 489 19.41 53.35 11.90
CA ASP A 489 20.76 53.91 12.16
C ASP A 489 21.75 52.76 12.54
N ILE A 490 21.35 51.84 13.43
CA ILE A 490 22.17 50.70 13.87
C ILE A 490 22.46 49.74 12.69
N LEU A 491 21.46 49.46 11.87
CA LEU A 491 21.58 48.54 10.75
C LEU A 491 22.24 49.19 9.52
N ALA A 492 22.22 50.51 9.44
CA ALA A 492 22.61 51.29 8.27
C ALA A 492 21.87 50.84 7.00
N LEU A 493 20.57 50.54 7.14
CA LEU A 493 19.71 50.04 6.08
C LEU A 493 18.52 50.96 5.86
N ASP A 494 18.16 51.14 4.59
CA ASP A 494 16.94 51.84 4.20
C ASP A 494 15.75 50.87 4.20
N LEU A 495 14.82 51.02 5.15
CA LEU A 495 13.59 50.21 5.22
C LEU A 495 12.53 50.65 4.20
N ASP A 496 12.77 51.73 3.44
CA ASP A 496 11.92 52.11 2.31
C ASP A 496 12.25 51.32 1.06
N ASP A 497 13.44 50.73 0.96
CA ASP A 497 13.85 49.82 -0.11
C ASP A 497 13.11 48.47 0.01
N PRO A 498 12.32 48.03 -1.01
CA PRO A 498 11.63 46.77 -1.03
C PRO A 498 12.55 45.55 -0.91
N ASP A 499 13.72 45.60 -1.56
CA ASP A 499 14.69 44.48 -1.56
C ASP A 499 15.33 44.30 -0.19
N VAL A 500 15.56 45.39 0.54
CA VAL A 500 16.02 45.34 1.93
C VAL A 500 14.99 44.69 2.82
N ARG A 501 13.71 45.06 2.68
CA ARG A 501 12.61 44.44 3.46
C ARG A 501 12.47 42.98 3.18
N LEU A 502 12.50 42.58 1.90
CA LEU A 502 12.42 41.16 1.51
C LEU A 502 13.57 40.36 2.14
N ARG A 503 14.81 40.84 2.02
CA ARG A 503 15.98 40.17 2.64
C ARG A 503 15.85 40.05 4.15
N LEU A 504 15.35 41.10 4.84
CA LEU A 504 15.10 41.04 6.28
C LEU A 504 14.03 40.02 6.63
N MET A 505 12.91 39.95 5.89
CA MET A 505 11.85 38.98 6.15
C MET A 505 12.34 37.53 5.93
N ILE A 506 13.12 37.28 4.90
CA ILE A 506 13.77 35.97 4.68
C ILE A 506 14.73 35.66 5.84
N SER A 507 15.53 36.65 6.29
CA SER A 507 16.45 36.50 7.43
C SER A 507 15.71 36.19 8.73
N PHE A 508 14.58 36.82 9.00
CA PHE A 508 13.72 36.48 10.14
C PHE A 508 13.24 35.01 10.07
N LYS A 509 12.85 34.55 8.87
CA LYS A 509 12.42 33.17 8.68
C LYS A 509 13.55 32.17 8.94
N ILE A 510 14.76 32.47 8.46
CA ILE A 510 15.96 31.66 8.74
C ILE A 510 16.26 31.63 10.24
N LEU A 511 16.26 32.78 10.93
CA LEU A 511 16.50 32.84 12.37
C LEU A 511 15.47 32.04 13.18
N GLU A 512 14.21 32.03 12.74
CA GLU A 512 13.16 31.22 13.32
C GLU A 512 13.43 29.72 13.08
N MET A 513 13.75 29.31 11.83
CA MET A 513 14.01 27.91 11.47
C MET A 513 15.24 27.36 12.20
N THR A 514 16.28 28.18 12.41
CA THR A 514 17.50 27.81 13.15
C THR A 514 17.35 27.93 14.68
N GLY A 515 16.17 28.31 15.19
CA GLY A 515 15.87 28.41 16.63
C GLY A 515 16.54 29.59 17.33
N ARG A 516 17.12 30.54 16.59
CA ARG A 516 17.77 31.73 17.15
C ARG A 516 16.78 32.80 17.63
N ILE A 517 15.57 32.79 17.07
CA ILE A 517 14.43 33.57 17.58
C ILE A 517 13.21 32.62 17.71
N PRO A 518 12.29 32.91 18.66
CA PRO A 518 11.04 32.16 18.76
C PRO A 518 10.12 32.48 17.58
N HIS A 519 9.16 31.60 17.33
CA HIS A 519 8.05 31.92 16.42
C HIS A 519 7.22 33.08 17.02
N TRP A 520 7.01 34.14 16.24
CA TRP A 520 6.13 35.25 16.60
C TRP A 520 4.89 35.20 15.71
N GLU A 521 3.71 35.25 16.33
CA GLU A 521 2.46 35.34 15.60
C GLU A 521 2.39 36.60 14.74
N THR A 522 1.94 36.46 13.50
CA THR A 522 1.78 37.61 12.60
C THR A 522 0.57 38.46 12.97
N PRO A 523 0.59 39.78 12.72
CA PRO A 523 -0.51 40.71 13.10
C PRO A 523 -1.90 40.39 12.54
N HIS A 524 -2.00 39.53 11.53
CA HIS A 524 -3.25 39.12 10.90
C HIS A 524 -3.90 37.87 11.53
N GLY A 525 -3.27 37.26 12.56
CA GLY A 525 -3.74 36.01 13.20
C GLY A 525 -4.89 36.19 14.20
N GLU A 526 -5.26 37.41 14.62
CA GLU A 526 -6.32 37.58 15.63
C GLU A 526 -7.75 37.24 15.15
N ASN A 527 -8.02 37.16 13.84
CA ASN A 527 -9.32 36.71 13.30
C ASN A 527 -9.43 35.19 13.11
N ASP A 528 -8.34 34.44 13.32
CA ASP A 528 -8.25 33.02 12.99
C ASP A 528 -8.02 32.11 14.22
N ALA A 529 -7.96 32.66 15.44
CA ALA A 529 -7.73 31.90 16.68
C ALA A 529 -8.86 30.94 17.09
N GLY A 530 -9.89 30.78 16.28
CA GLY A 530 -10.99 29.83 16.50
C GLY A 530 -10.91 28.54 15.68
N ASN A 531 -10.00 28.39 14.72
CA ASN A 531 -9.98 27.21 13.87
C ASN A 531 -8.57 26.95 13.31
N SER A 532 -7.86 25.99 13.87
CA SER A 532 -6.58 25.47 13.39
C SER A 532 -6.73 24.72 12.04
N GLY A 533 -7.03 25.43 10.99
CA GLY A 533 -7.27 24.89 9.64
C GLY A 533 -7.37 26.01 8.61
N ILE A 534 -6.42 26.94 8.64
CA ILE A 534 -6.52 28.19 7.87
C ILE A 534 -6.12 27.95 6.41
N VAL A 535 -7.07 28.24 5.51
CA VAL A 535 -6.81 28.45 4.09
C VAL A 535 -6.51 29.95 3.91
N HIS A 536 -5.27 30.34 3.67
CA HIS A 536 -4.94 31.67 3.20
C HIS A 536 -5.32 31.80 1.72
N GLN A 537 -5.97 32.90 1.37
CA GLN A 537 -6.28 33.28 -0.01
C GLN A 537 -4.98 33.42 -0.82
N GLU A 538 -4.93 32.83 -2.00
CA GLU A 538 -4.06 33.23 -3.11
C GLU A 538 -4.70 34.34 -3.92
#